data_ab903ebcc8b853c48ce79792b1aa77b4
#
_entry.id   ab903ebcc8b853c48ce79792b1aa77b4
#
_cell.length_a   1.000
_cell.length_b   1.000
_cell.length_c   1.000
_cell.angle_alpha   90.00
_cell.angle_beta   90.00
_cell.angle_gamma   90.00
#
_symmetry.space_group_name_H-M   'P 1'
#
loop_
_entity.id
_entity.type
_entity.pdbx_description
1 polymer ?
#
loop_
_entity_poly.entity_id
_entity_poly.type
_entity_poly.pdbx_seq_one_letter_code
_entity_poly.pdbx_strand_id
1 'polypeptide(L)'
;TMNLKSNFFEKKGGNARIPHDDSNALQEVANTLYELLLTNESLQPYVIVCIGTDRSTGDSLGPLVGTKLSEMKLSTLHVYGTLDDPIHAVNLKEKLQEIHKLHPNPTIIAIDACLGRLKSVGFLTVAEGPVMPGAGVKKDLPPVGDLHITGIVNVSGFMEFFVLQNTRLSLVMRMANTIAESLKRLDTLVSRRLLLAQAELDKNNTNFLQGE
;
A
#
# COMPACT_ATOMS: atom_id res chain seq x y z
N THR A 1 -35.10 -8.79 15.26
CA THR A 1 -34.16 -7.81 15.81
C THR A 1 -32.94 -7.84 14.92
N MET A 2 -32.87 -6.88 14.01
CA MET A 2 -31.84 -6.68 13.02
C MET A 2 -30.65 -6.04 13.74
N ASN A 3 -29.54 -6.77 13.90
CA ASN A 3 -28.34 -6.29 14.57
C ASN A 3 -27.53 -5.49 13.55
N LEU A 4 -27.73 -4.16 13.52
CA LEU A 4 -26.87 -3.22 12.84
C LEU A 4 -25.53 -3.18 13.58
N LYS A 5 -24.55 -3.99 13.15
CA LYS A 5 -23.16 -3.73 13.45
C LYS A 5 -22.81 -2.43 12.72
N SER A 6 -22.71 -1.34 13.50
CA SER A 6 -22.27 -0.03 13.02
C SER A 6 -20.93 -0.18 12.35
N ASN A 7 -20.84 0.26 11.08
CA ASN A 7 -19.63 0.35 10.31
C ASN A 7 -18.58 1.17 11.08
N PHE A 8 -17.55 0.51 11.61
CA PHE A 8 -16.40 1.15 12.26
C PHE A 8 -15.40 1.76 11.26
N PHE A 9 -15.87 2.14 10.06
CA PHE A 9 -15.04 2.81 9.06
C PHE A 9 -15.03 4.32 9.34
N GLU A 10 -13.93 4.83 9.88
CA GLU A 10 -13.70 6.27 9.94
C GLU A 10 -13.13 6.73 8.60
N LYS A 11 -13.97 7.23 7.69
CA LYS A 11 -13.55 8.00 6.51
C LYS A 11 -13.50 9.49 6.90
N LYS A 12 -12.31 10.09 6.89
CA LYS A 12 -12.11 11.54 6.97
C LYS A 12 -11.26 11.97 5.77
N GLY A 13 -11.86 12.67 4.80
CA GLY A 13 -11.14 13.35 3.74
C GLY A 13 -10.20 12.44 2.93
N GLY A 14 -10.71 11.32 2.40
CA GLY A 14 -9.88 10.39 1.60
C GLY A 14 -9.08 9.35 2.42
N ASN A 15 -8.99 9.48 3.73
CA ASN A 15 -8.29 8.53 4.60
C ASN A 15 -9.25 7.50 5.16
N ALA A 16 -8.88 6.22 5.15
CA ALA A 16 -9.66 5.12 5.73
C ALA A 16 -8.86 4.37 6.79
N ARG A 17 -9.56 3.94 7.83
CA ARG A 17 -9.02 3.09 8.88
C ARG A 17 -9.85 1.82 8.99
N ILE A 18 -9.26 0.67 8.67
CA ILE A 18 -9.96 -0.57 8.37
C ILE A 18 -9.38 -1.70 9.22
N PRO A 19 -10.18 -2.45 10.02
CA PRO A 19 -9.70 -3.66 10.67
C PRO A 19 -9.32 -4.70 9.60
N HIS A 20 -8.13 -5.31 9.71
CA HIS A 20 -7.65 -6.27 8.70
C HIS A 20 -8.51 -7.53 8.59
N ASP A 21 -9.27 -7.86 9.63
CA ASP A 21 -10.13 -9.05 9.75
C ASP A 21 -11.62 -8.77 9.49
N ASP A 22 -11.97 -7.53 9.09
CA ASP A 22 -13.31 -7.24 8.61
C ASP A 22 -13.57 -7.97 7.28
N SER A 23 -14.78 -8.51 7.12
CA SER A 23 -15.18 -9.24 5.92
C SER A 23 -15.05 -8.43 4.61
N ASN A 24 -15.12 -7.11 4.71
CA ASN A 24 -15.03 -6.18 3.58
C ASN A 24 -13.65 -5.49 3.48
N ALA A 25 -12.71 -5.81 4.38
CA ALA A 25 -11.42 -5.12 4.46
C ALA A 25 -10.71 -5.03 3.10
N LEU A 26 -10.68 -6.14 2.37
CA LEU A 26 -10.07 -6.21 1.04
C LEU A 26 -10.69 -5.19 0.08
N GLN A 27 -12.02 -5.15 0.00
CA GLN A 27 -12.73 -4.24 -0.89
C GLN A 27 -12.54 -2.79 -0.47
N GLU A 28 -12.63 -2.49 0.82
CA GLU A 28 -12.51 -1.14 1.35
C GLU A 28 -11.11 -0.56 1.13
N VAL A 29 -10.05 -1.35 1.38
CA VAL A 29 -8.66 -0.93 1.07
C VAL A 29 -8.51 -0.66 -0.42
N ALA A 30 -8.92 -1.58 -1.29
CA ALA A 30 -8.79 -1.43 -2.73
C ALA A 30 -9.58 -0.24 -3.28
N ASN A 31 -10.83 -0.07 -2.83
CA ASN A 31 -11.69 1.02 -3.28
C ASN A 31 -11.17 2.39 -2.79
N THR A 32 -10.71 2.48 -1.53
CA THR A 32 -10.13 3.72 -1.01
C THR A 32 -8.89 4.13 -1.81
N LEU A 33 -7.97 3.20 -2.09
CA LEU A 33 -6.81 3.49 -2.93
C LEU A 33 -7.23 3.90 -4.34
N TYR A 34 -8.20 3.20 -4.94
CA TYR A 34 -8.69 3.53 -6.27
C TYR A 34 -9.31 4.92 -6.33
N GLU A 35 -10.15 5.30 -5.35
CA GLU A 35 -10.71 6.65 -5.21
C GLU A 35 -9.59 7.72 -5.13
N LEU A 36 -8.54 7.48 -4.32
CA LEU A 36 -7.40 8.37 -4.20
C LEU A 36 -6.59 8.48 -5.51
N LEU A 37 -6.44 7.39 -6.26
CA LEU A 37 -5.78 7.41 -7.57
C LEU A 37 -6.62 8.13 -8.64
N LEU A 38 -7.95 8.18 -8.51
CA LEU A 38 -8.82 8.91 -9.44
C LEU A 38 -8.69 10.43 -9.31
N THR A 39 -8.33 10.94 -8.13
CA THR A 39 -8.09 12.38 -7.92
C THR A 39 -6.79 12.85 -8.60
N ASN A 40 -5.85 11.94 -8.81
CA ASN A 40 -4.64 12.16 -9.60
C ASN A 40 -4.94 11.80 -11.07
N GLU A 41 -5.10 12.79 -11.95
CA GLU A 41 -5.40 12.60 -13.38
C GLU A 41 -4.28 11.90 -14.17
N SER A 42 -3.18 11.54 -13.52
CA SER A 42 -1.98 10.97 -14.10
C SER A 42 -2.15 9.48 -14.42
N LEU A 43 -1.93 9.11 -15.68
CA LEU A 43 -1.74 7.73 -16.15
C LEU A 43 -0.28 7.29 -15.92
N GLN A 44 0.30 7.64 -14.79
CA GLN A 44 1.71 7.37 -14.45
C GLN A 44 1.92 5.90 -14.08
N PRO A 45 3.16 5.40 -14.16
CA PRO A 45 3.49 4.09 -13.60
C PRO A 45 3.13 4.04 -12.11
N TYR A 46 2.40 3.02 -11.70
CA TYR A 46 2.08 2.80 -10.29
C TYR A 46 3.11 1.87 -9.67
N VAL A 47 3.76 2.33 -8.61
CA VAL A 47 4.85 1.60 -7.94
C VAL A 47 4.48 1.36 -6.49
N ILE A 48 4.53 0.10 -6.07
CA ILE A 48 4.35 -0.31 -4.68
C ILE A 48 5.73 -0.43 -4.04
N VAL A 49 5.97 0.36 -2.98
CA VAL A 49 7.22 0.32 -2.20
C VAL A 49 6.92 -0.28 -0.84
N CYS A 50 7.31 -1.54 -0.65
CA CYS A 50 7.12 -2.29 0.58
C CYS A 50 8.33 -2.10 1.49
N ILE A 51 8.15 -1.34 2.57
CA ILE A 51 9.22 -0.94 3.49
C ILE A 51 9.27 -1.89 4.68
N GLY A 52 10.46 -2.31 5.09
CA GLY A 52 10.65 -3.13 6.27
C GLY A 52 11.83 -4.09 6.17
N THR A 53 11.90 -5.05 7.07
CA THR A 53 12.96 -6.06 7.14
C THR A 53 12.43 -7.39 7.67
N ASP A 54 12.99 -8.50 7.20
CA ASP A 54 12.73 -9.86 7.67
C ASP A 54 13.33 -10.15 9.06
N ARG A 55 14.23 -9.29 9.55
CA ARG A 55 14.94 -9.44 10.84
C ARG A 55 14.10 -9.08 12.06
N SER A 56 12.90 -8.56 11.85
CA SER A 56 11.98 -8.13 12.91
C SER A 56 10.55 -8.47 12.47
N THR A 57 9.86 -9.27 13.26
CA THR A 57 8.54 -9.80 12.87
C THR A 57 7.55 -8.68 12.55
N GLY A 58 7.51 -7.61 13.35
CA GLY A 58 6.62 -6.48 13.10
C GLY A 58 6.97 -5.76 11.80
N ASP A 59 8.26 -5.51 11.58
CA ASP A 59 8.76 -4.80 10.40
C ASP A 59 8.71 -5.64 9.12
N SER A 60 8.41 -6.93 9.22
CA SER A 60 8.30 -7.80 8.04
C SER A 60 7.00 -7.61 7.25
N LEU A 61 6.07 -6.78 7.72
CA LEU A 61 4.78 -6.55 7.04
C LEU A 61 4.97 -6.14 5.57
N GLY A 62 5.76 -5.09 5.31
CA GLY A 62 6.06 -4.64 3.95
C GLY A 62 6.68 -5.74 3.08
N PRO A 63 7.83 -6.31 3.46
CA PRO A 63 8.47 -7.41 2.72
C PRO A 63 7.56 -8.61 2.45
N LEU A 64 6.70 -8.99 3.40
CA LEU A 64 5.72 -10.06 3.22
C LEU A 64 4.66 -9.69 2.16
N VAL A 65 4.18 -8.44 2.17
CA VAL A 65 3.27 -7.94 1.12
C VAL A 65 3.96 -8.00 -0.24
N GLY A 66 5.19 -7.47 -0.34
CA GLY A 66 5.96 -7.46 -1.58
C GLY A 66 6.18 -8.86 -2.14
N THR A 67 6.56 -9.82 -1.31
CA THR A 67 6.75 -11.22 -1.71
C THR A 67 5.44 -11.83 -2.23
N LYS A 68 4.32 -11.63 -1.52
CA LYS A 68 3.02 -12.14 -1.99
C LYS A 68 2.61 -11.53 -3.32
N LEU A 69 2.83 -10.24 -3.52
CA LEU A 69 2.53 -9.56 -4.78
C LEU A 69 3.42 -10.04 -5.93
N SER A 70 4.69 -10.35 -5.67
CA SER A 70 5.61 -10.87 -6.69
C SER A 70 5.20 -12.28 -7.20
N GLU A 71 4.51 -13.06 -6.36
CA GLU A 71 3.93 -14.36 -6.73
C GLU A 71 2.63 -14.22 -7.55
N MET A 72 2.01 -13.01 -7.53
CA MET A 72 0.78 -12.72 -8.25
C MET A 72 1.07 -12.16 -9.64
N LYS A 73 0.21 -12.50 -10.64
CA LYS A 73 0.29 -11.86 -11.97
C LYS A 73 -0.34 -10.47 -11.89
N LEU A 74 0.48 -9.44 -11.76
CA LEU A 74 0.08 -8.03 -11.81
C LEU A 74 0.25 -7.49 -13.24
N SER A 75 -0.63 -6.58 -13.64
CA SER A 75 -0.66 -6.02 -15.00
C SER A 75 -0.16 -4.58 -15.08
N THR A 76 -0.34 -3.81 -14.00
CA THR A 76 -0.09 -2.36 -13.98
C THR A 76 0.73 -1.90 -12.78
N LEU A 77 0.83 -2.70 -11.72
CA LEU A 77 1.56 -2.36 -10.52
C LEU A 77 2.98 -2.95 -10.54
N HIS A 78 3.99 -2.12 -10.32
CA HIS A 78 5.38 -2.52 -10.15
C HIS A 78 5.69 -2.63 -8.66
N VAL A 79 6.29 -3.73 -8.22
CA VAL A 79 6.47 -4.03 -6.78
C VAL A 79 7.96 -4.06 -6.42
N TYR A 80 8.31 -3.38 -5.34
CA TYR A 80 9.65 -3.32 -4.76
C TYR A 80 9.61 -3.56 -3.26
N GLY A 81 10.62 -4.25 -2.73
CA GLY A 81 10.71 -4.58 -1.32
C GLY A 81 10.05 -5.92 -1.00
N THR A 82 10.76 -7.01 -1.25
CA THR A 82 10.36 -8.38 -0.92
C THR A 82 11.16 -8.90 0.27
N LEU A 83 10.90 -10.14 0.73
CA LEU A 83 11.74 -10.80 1.75
C LEU A 83 13.16 -11.05 1.23
N ASP A 84 13.33 -11.32 -0.07
CA ASP A 84 14.64 -11.59 -0.68
C ASP A 84 15.41 -10.31 -1.02
N ASP A 85 14.71 -9.20 -1.36
CA ASP A 85 15.28 -7.87 -1.63
C ASP A 85 14.52 -6.79 -0.84
N PRO A 86 14.69 -6.71 0.49
CA PRO A 86 13.94 -5.80 1.32
C PRO A 86 14.40 -4.34 1.17
N ILE A 87 13.44 -3.41 1.25
CA ILE A 87 13.70 -1.97 1.33
C ILE A 87 13.59 -1.53 2.79
N HIS A 88 14.70 -1.14 3.38
CA HIS A 88 14.80 -0.80 4.80
C HIS A 88 15.60 0.48 5.03
N ALA A 89 15.66 0.95 6.27
CA ALA A 89 16.29 2.20 6.65
C ALA A 89 17.74 2.42 6.15
N VAL A 90 18.47 1.37 5.79
CA VAL A 90 19.85 1.49 5.32
C VAL A 90 19.94 1.74 3.81
N ASN A 91 19.08 1.09 3.01
CA ASN A 91 19.12 1.16 1.55
C ASN A 91 17.97 1.98 0.92
N LEU A 92 17.04 2.50 1.73
CA LEU A 92 15.84 3.20 1.26
C LEU A 92 16.13 4.29 0.23
N LYS A 93 17.10 5.16 0.53
CA LYS A 93 17.43 6.29 -0.35
C LYS A 93 17.96 5.83 -1.72
N GLU A 94 18.81 4.82 -1.72
CA GLU A 94 19.37 4.23 -2.94
C GLU A 94 18.27 3.56 -3.77
N LYS A 95 17.43 2.74 -3.14
CA LYS A 95 16.30 2.05 -3.79
C LYS A 95 15.29 3.03 -4.38
N LEU A 96 14.97 4.12 -3.70
CA LEU A 96 14.10 5.16 -4.25
C LEU A 96 14.71 5.84 -5.49
N GLN A 97 16.02 6.10 -5.49
CA GLN A 97 16.71 6.65 -6.66
C GLN A 97 16.67 5.68 -7.85
N GLU A 98 16.85 4.38 -7.59
CA GLU A 98 16.73 3.33 -8.60
C GLU A 98 15.32 3.26 -9.19
N ILE A 99 14.30 3.27 -8.33
CA ILE A 99 12.88 3.27 -8.74
C ILE A 99 12.56 4.47 -9.63
N HIS A 100 12.98 5.68 -9.25
CA HIS A 100 12.72 6.88 -10.06
C HIS A 100 13.45 6.89 -11.41
N LYS A 101 14.59 6.19 -11.52
CA LYS A 101 15.29 6.00 -12.81
C LYS A 101 14.55 5.03 -13.73
N LEU A 102 13.99 3.97 -13.16
CA LEU A 102 13.27 2.93 -13.91
C LEU A 102 11.84 3.37 -14.28
N HIS A 103 11.21 4.16 -13.44
CA HIS A 103 9.84 4.63 -13.59
C HIS A 103 9.81 6.17 -13.51
N PRO A 104 9.88 6.89 -14.62
CA PRO A 104 9.81 8.36 -14.62
C PRO A 104 8.47 8.85 -14.05
N ASN A 105 8.52 9.75 -13.09
CA ASN A 105 7.34 10.32 -12.39
C ASN A 105 6.33 9.26 -11.90
N PRO A 106 6.74 8.25 -11.12
CA PRO A 106 5.83 7.21 -10.68
C PRO A 106 4.86 7.74 -9.62
N THR A 107 3.65 7.20 -9.59
CA THR A 107 2.80 7.32 -8.40
C THR A 107 3.16 6.20 -7.43
N ILE A 108 3.72 6.54 -6.28
CA ILE A 108 4.22 5.58 -5.30
C ILE A 108 3.18 5.33 -4.21
N ILE A 109 2.84 4.06 -4.00
CA ILE A 109 2.07 3.59 -2.84
C ILE A 109 3.02 2.90 -1.88
N ALA A 110 3.27 3.52 -0.73
CA ALA A 110 4.17 2.97 0.28
C ALA A 110 3.43 2.03 1.23
N ILE A 111 4.06 0.91 1.58
CA ILE A 111 3.55 -0.06 2.56
C ILE A 111 4.55 -0.13 3.71
N ASP A 112 4.07 0.11 4.94
CA ASP A 112 4.94 0.09 6.12
C ASP A 112 4.19 -0.45 7.36
N ALA A 113 4.93 -0.96 8.32
CA ALA A 113 4.45 -1.34 9.63
C ALA A 113 4.55 -0.16 10.59
N CYS A 114 3.60 -0.02 11.48
CA CYS A 114 3.70 0.97 12.55
C CYS A 114 3.23 0.40 13.90
N LEU A 115 3.59 1.09 14.96
CA LEU A 115 3.09 0.86 16.30
C LEU A 115 1.97 1.85 16.62
N GLY A 116 1.05 1.46 17.48
CA GLY A 116 -0.08 2.32 17.84
C GLY A 116 -0.67 2.02 19.21
N ARG A 117 -1.86 2.54 19.47
CA ARG A 117 -2.59 2.22 20.71
C ARG A 117 -3.07 0.77 20.69
N LEU A 118 -3.16 0.12 21.85
CA LEU A 118 -3.59 -1.28 21.98
C LEU A 118 -4.90 -1.58 21.21
N LYS A 119 -5.90 -0.72 21.33
CA LYS A 119 -7.19 -0.86 20.62
C LYS A 119 -7.12 -0.70 19.11
N SER A 120 -5.96 -0.32 18.61
CA SER A 120 -5.70 -0.06 17.19
C SER A 120 -4.87 -1.15 16.53
N VAL A 121 -4.33 -2.07 17.33
CA VAL A 121 -3.54 -3.19 16.79
C VAL A 121 -4.42 -4.04 15.87
N GLY A 122 -3.92 -4.34 14.67
CA GLY A 122 -4.66 -5.04 13.62
C GLY A 122 -5.41 -4.13 12.64
N PHE A 123 -5.38 -2.80 12.82
CA PHE A 123 -5.94 -1.88 11.84
C PHE A 123 -4.96 -1.56 10.73
N LEU A 124 -5.49 -1.40 9.53
CA LEU A 124 -4.84 -0.84 8.36
C LEU A 124 -5.28 0.62 8.21
N THR A 125 -4.35 1.52 7.91
CA THR A 125 -4.66 2.89 7.53
C THR A 125 -4.31 3.08 6.07
N VAL A 126 -5.25 3.56 5.27
CA VAL A 126 -5.04 3.95 3.87
C VAL A 126 -5.18 5.46 3.80
N ALA A 127 -4.17 6.16 3.29
CA ALA A 127 -4.20 7.61 3.28
C ALA A 127 -3.37 8.21 2.13
N GLU A 128 -3.69 9.45 1.79
CA GLU A 128 -2.90 10.32 0.92
C GLU A 128 -1.64 10.82 1.67
N GLY A 129 -0.59 11.05 0.91
CA GLY A 129 0.69 11.53 1.39
C GLY A 129 1.67 10.42 1.78
N PRO A 130 2.91 10.81 2.13
CA PRO A 130 3.99 9.88 2.41
C PRO A 130 3.89 9.26 3.81
N VAL A 131 4.47 8.07 3.97
CA VAL A 131 4.89 7.57 5.28
C VAL A 131 6.23 8.18 5.67
N MET A 132 6.48 8.25 6.99
CA MET A 132 7.78 8.57 7.57
C MET A 132 8.37 7.28 8.15
N PRO A 133 9.17 6.51 7.37
CA PRO A 133 9.69 5.23 7.81
C PRO A 133 10.64 5.39 9.00
N GLY A 134 10.69 4.40 9.87
CA GLY A 134 11.70 4.35 10.93
C GLY A 134 11.43 5.25 12.13
N ALA A 135 10.17 5.55 12.45
CA ALA A 135 9.81 6.24 13.69
C ALA A 135 10.35 5.55 14.96
N GLY A 136 10.62 4.23 14.89
CA GLY A 136 11.27 3.45 15.96
C GLY A 136 12.81 3.41 15.91
N VAL A 137 13.42 3.87 14.82
CA VAL A 137 14.88 4.04 14.68
C VAL A 137 15.13 5.52 14.48
N LYS A 138 15.78 6.20 15.40
CA LYS A 138 16.14 7.64 15.35
C LYS A 138 17.01 8.00 14.14
N LYS A 139 16.55 7.70 12.92
CA LYS A 139 17.18 8.04 11.65
C LYS A 139 16.27 8.99 10.88
N ASP A 140 16.86 10.05 10.38
CA ASP A 140 16.20 10.99 9.47
C ASP A 140 16.11 10.33 8.07
N LEU A 141 15.01 9.63 7.84
CA LEU A 141 14.73 8.93 6.58
C LEU A 141 13.83 9.80 5.71
N PRO A 142 14.01 9.76 4.38
CA PRO A 142 13.13 10.50 3.49
C PRO A 142 11.68 10.00 3.60
N PRO A 143 10.69 10.90 3.45
CA PRO A 143 9.30 10.51 3.30
C PRO A 143 9.12 9.68 2.03
N VAL A 144 8.21 8.69 2.05
CA VAL A 144 7.99 7.76 0.94
C VAL A 144 6.52 7.68 0.58
N GLY A 145 6.22 7.85 -0.71
CA GLY A 145 4.91 7.62 -1.30
C GLY A 145 4.07 8.87 -1.49
N ASP A 146 3.22 8.82 -2.50
CA ASP A 146 2.12 9.77 -2.72
C ASP A 146 0.88 9.32 -1.97
N LEU A 147 0.74 8.01 -1.81
CA LEU A 147 -0.25 7.31 -1.01
C LEU A 147 0.46 6.30 -0.12
N HIS A 148 -0.21 5.88 0.95
CA HIS A 148 0.34 4.82 1.78
C HIS A 148 -0.72 3.89 2.38
N ILE A 149 -0.28 2.67 2.71
CA ILE A 149 -0.96 1.76 3.63
C ILE A 149 -0.03 1.52 4.80
N THR A 150 -0.47 1.83 6.02
CA THR A 150 0.24 1.42 7.23
C THR A 150 -0.53 0.38 8.01
N GLY A 151 0.18 -0.63 8.52
CA GLY A 151 -0.40 -1.64 9.39
C GLY A 151 0.03 -1.47 10.84
N ILE A 152 -0.92 -1.32 11.77
CA ILE A 152 -0.63 -1.22 13.21
C ILE A 152 -0.43 -2.64 13.75
N VAL A 153 0.83 -3.05 13.83
CA VAL A 153 1.21 -4.44 14.12
C VAL A 153 1.35 -4.73 15.63
N ASN A 154 1.62 -3.69 16.45
CA ASN A 154 1.75 -3.83 17.90
C ASN A 154 1.59 -2.46 18.60
N VAL A 155 1.74 -2.43 19.93
CA VAL A 155 1.59 -1.23 20.76
C VAL A 155 2.83 -0.33 20.70
N SER A 156 2.61 0.99 20.62
CA SER A 156 3.66 2.00 20.76
C SER A 156 3.95 2.28 22.24
N GLY A 157 5.16 2.75 22.53
CA GLY A 157 5.55 3.16 23.87
C GLY A 157 7.02 2.95 24.16
N PHE A 158 7.34 2.19 25.19
CA PHE A 158 8.71 1.95 25.62
C PHE A 158 9.33 0.77 24.85
N MET A 159 10.62 0.87 24.46
CA MET A 159 11.40 -0.19 23.80
C MET A 159 10.77 -0.69 22.47
N GLU A 160 10.34 0.20 21.60
CA GLU A 160 9.62 -0.10 20.35
C GLU A 160 10.32 -1.11 19.46
N PHE A 161 11.66 -1.08 19.41
CA PHE A 161 12.46 -2.08 18.69
C PHE A 161 12.17 -3.52 19.18
N PHE A 162 12.15 -3.73 20.50
CA PHE A 162 11.82 -5.04 21.07
C PHE A 162 10.36 -5.44 20.88
N VAL A 163 9.46 -4.44 20.90
CA VAL A 163 8.05 -4.67 20.62
C VAL A 163 7.85 -5.17 19.19
N LEU A 164 8.50 -4.55 18.21
CA LEU A 164 8.47 -5.00 16.81
C LEU A 164 9.04 -6.41 16.64
N GLN A 165 10.18 -6.71 17.25
CA GLN A 165 10.75 -8.05 17.21
C GLN A 165 9.85 -9.13 17.81
N ASN A 166 9.11 -8.80 18.87
CA ASN A 166 8.21 -9.71 19.59
C ASN A 166 6.75 -9.62 19.15
N THR A 167 6.50 -9.10 17.95
CA THR A 167 5.16 -9.04 17.35
C THR A 167 4.69 -10.44 16.92
N ARG A 168 3.38 -10.69 16.97
CA ARG A 168 2.81 -11.98 16.55
C ARG A 168 2.87 -12.12 15.03
N LEU A 169 3.66 -13.07 14.53
CA LEU A 169 3.77 -13.36 13.10
C LEU A 169 2.41 -13.67 12.46
N SER A 170 1.52 -14.38 13.15
CA SER A 170 0.19 -14.70 12.63
C SER A 170 -0.67 -13.47 12.36
N LEU A 171 -0.51 -12.38 13.12
CA LEU A 171 -1.17 -11.10 12.87
C LEU A 171 -0.58 -10.44 11.63
N VAL A 172 0.74 -10.31 11.57
CA VAL A 172 1.46 -9.70 10.44
C VAL A 172 1.14 -10.43 9.13
N MET A 173 1.12 -11.76 9.15
CA MET A 173 0.75 -12.59 7.99
C MET A 173 -0.68 -12.34 7.52
N ARG A 174 -1.67 -12.25 8.43
CA ARG A 174 -3.05 -11.94 8.05
C ARG A 174 -3.16 -10.52 7.45
N MET A 175 -2.53 -9.54 8.08
CA MET A 175 -2.50 -8.17 7.54
C MET A 175 -1.85 -8.12 6.16
N ALA A 176 -0.71 -8.81 6.00
CA ALA A 176 -0.03 -8.91 4.70
C ALA A 176 -0.91 -9.56 3.63
N ASN A 177 -1.66 -10.61 3.96
CA ASN A 177 -2.62 -11.23 3.04
C ASN A 177 -3.70 -10.23 2.62
N THR A 178 -4.34 -9.55 3.58
CA THR A 178 -5.40 -8.56 3.29
C THR A 178 -4.86 -7.45 2.39
N ILE A 179 -3.68 -6.90 2.67
CA ILE A 179 -3.06 -5.84 1.85
C ILE A 179 -2.75 -6.35 0.44
N ALA A 180 -2.09 -7.51 0.31
CA ALA A 180 -1.69 -8.05 -0.99
C ALA A 180 -2.90 -8.34 -1.89
N GLU A 181 -3.94 -8.96 -1.36
CA GLU A 181 -5.19 -9.22 -2.09
C GLU A 181 -5.92 -7.92 -2.46
N SER A 182 -5.88 -6.90 -1.59
CA SER A 182 -6.44 -5.57 -1.90
C SER A 182 -5.70 -4.90 -3.05
N LEU A 183 -4.36 -4.97 -3.07
CA LEU A 183 -3.53 -4.43 -4.14
C LEU A 183 -3.70 -5.21 -5.44
N LYS A 184 -3.89 -6.54 -5.39
CA LYS A 184 -4.27 -7.33 -6.58
C LYS A 184 -5.61 -6.89 -7.16
N ARG A 185 -6.60 -6.61 -6.30
CA ARG A 185 -7.87 -6.05 -6.73
C ARG A 185 -7.69 -4.65 -7.33
N LEU A 186 -6.87 -3.79 -6.71
CA LEU A 186 -6.53 -2.47 -7.24
C LEU A 186 -5.92 -2.57 -8.63
N ASP A 187 -4.96 -3.49 -8.86
CA ASP A 187 -4.34 -3.76 -10.15
C ASP A 187 -5.40 -4.04 -11.23
N THR A 188 -6.41 -4.85 -10.89
CA THR A 188 -7.53 -5.15 -11.80
C THR A 188 -8.37 -3.90 -12.13
N LEU A 189 -8.67 -3.06 -11.13
CA LEU A 189 -9.45 -1.83 -11.32
C LEU A 189 -8.71 -0.81 -12.18
N VAL A 190 -7.41 -0.62 -11.91
CA VAL A 190 -6.53 0.28 -12.67
C VAL A 190 -6.35 -0.22 -14.11
N SER A 191 -6.07 -1.50 -14.29
CA SER A 191 -5.93 -2.12 -15.61
C SER A 191 -7.18 -1.92 -16.47
N ARG A 192 -8.36 -2.11 -15.89
CA ARG A 192 -9.64 -1.88 -16.58
C ARG A 192 -9.81 -0.40 -16.98
N ARG A 193 -9.46 0.54 -16.10
CA ARG A 193 -9.50 1.99 -16.41
C ARG A 193 -8.61 2.34 -17.58
N LEU A 194 -7.37 1.83 -17.60
CA LEU A 194 -6.42 2.10 -18.67
C LEU A 194 -6.92 1.56 -20.02
N LEU A 195 -7.49 0.35 -20.05
CA LEU A 195 -8.06 -0.24 -21.26
C LEU A 195 -9.24 0.58 -21.79
N LEU A 196 -10.11 1.08 -20.92
CA LEU A 196 -11.24 1.93 -21.33
C LEU A 196 -10.75 3.27 -21.89
N ALA A 197 -9.79 3.92 -21.24
CA ALA A 197 -9.20 5.17 -21.71
C ALA A 197 -8.54 5.00 -23.10
N GLN A 198 -7.82 3.91 -23.32
CA GLN A 198 -7.22 3.60 -24.61
C GLN A 198 -8.28 3.39 -25.70
N ALA A 199 -9.34 2.64 -25.42
CA ALA A 199 -10.42 2.38 -26.37
C ALA A 199 -11.19 3.69 -26.77
N GLU A 200 -11.31 4.66 -25.84
CA GLU A 200 -11.89 5.96 -26.14
C GLU A 200 -10.99 6.80 -27.06
N LEU A 201 -9.68 6.80 -26.83
CA LEU A 201 -8.70 7.48 -27.67
C LEU A 201 -8.70 6.91 -29.11
N ASP A 202 -8.75 5.60 -29.24
CA ASP A 202 -8.76 4.91 -30.55
C ASP A 202 -10.04 5.24 -31.33
N LYS A 203 -11.21 5.30 -30.68
CA LYS A 203 -12.48 5.73 -31.29
C LYS A 203 -12.42 7.17 -31.79
N ASN A 204 -11.86 8.08 -31.00
CA ASN A 204 -11.75 9.49 -31.36
C ASN A 204 -10.83 9.67 -32.57
N ASN A 205 -9.69 8.95 -32.61
CA ASN A 205 -8.77 8.98 -33.75
C ASN A 205 -9.42 8.42 -35.04
N THR A 206 -10.22 7.36 -34.93
CA THR A 206 -10.92 6.77 -36.09
C THR A 206 -11.97 7.72 -36.66
N ASN A 207 -12.73 8.43 -35.78
CA ASN A 207 -13.73 9.41 -36.22
C ASN A 207 -13.09 10.63 -36.88
N PHE A 208 -11.88 11.05 -36.45
CA PHE A 208 -11.16 12.16 -37.05
C PHE A 208 -10.68 11.84 -38.47
N LEU A 209 -10.30 10.57 -38.73
CA LEU A 209 -9.85 10.11 -40.05
C LEU A 209 -11.00 9.83 -41.04
N GLN A 210 -12.24 9.71 -40.58
CA GLN A 210 -13.42 9.49 -41.44
C GLN A 210 -14.22 10.78 -41.73
N GLY A 211 -13.81 11.90 -41.14
CA GLY A 211 -14.48 13.21 -41.30
C GLY A 211 -13.81 14.14 -42.33
N GLU A 212 -12.83 13.65 -43.09
CA GLU A 212 -12.32 14.27 -44.32
C GLU A 212 -12.91 13.53 -45.52
#